data_73f557032bf9bbd6f9162fc39c660c3f
#
_entry.id   73f557032bf9bbd6f9162fc39c660c3f
#
_cell.length_a   1.000
_cell.length_b   1.000
_cell.length_c   1.000
_cell.angle_alpha   90.00
_cell.angle_beta   90.00
_cell.angle_gamma   90.00
#
_symmetry.space_group_name_H-M   'P 1'
#
loop_
_entity.id
_entity.type
_entity.pdbx_description
1 polymer ?
#
loop_
_entity_poly.entity_id
_entity_poly.type
_entity_poly.pdbx_seq_one_letter_code
_entity_poly.pdbx_strand_id
1 'polypeptide(L)'
;TGYVYTVESSVTTYTDTGVFAVYFGTDPSKVDRCLSLLHRELRRLRQVPLSGLQLSTAKRQFMGQIAVGTENSENMALGMGKAFLHYGKYDSLEEAFARIEAVSATELCDVANEIFDESALSSLIYE
;
A
#
# COMPACT_ATOMS: atom_id res chain seq x y z
N THR A 1 7.14 18.44 -6.14
CA THR A 1 6.32 19.64 -5.86
C THR A 1 5.90 19.58 -4.40
N GLY A 2 6.54 20.34 -3.50
CA GLY A 2 6.45 20.30 -2.04
C GLY A 2 5.08 20.66 -1.44
N TYR A 3 4.05 19.88 -1.73
CA TYR A 3 2.74 20.04 -1.10
C TYR A 3 2.64 19.30 0.25
N VAL A 4 3.40 18.21 0.43
CA VAL A 4 3.36 17.39 1.63
C VAL A 4 4.76 17.25 2.22
N TYR A 5 4.84 17.14 3.56
CA TYR A 5 6.07 16.87 4.29
C TYR A 5 6.37 15.37 4.34
N THR A 6 5.33 14.58 4.44
CA THR A 6 5.38 13.11 4.43
C THR A 6 4.13 12.58 3.75
N VAL A 7 4.23 11.41 3.13
CA VAL A 7 3.09 10.64 2.62
C VAL A 7 3.40 9.16 2.78
N GLU A 8 2.47 8.45 3.37
CA GLU A 8 2.59 7.01 3.63
C GLU A 8 1.29 6.32 3.27
N SER A 9 1.38 5.09 2.81
CA SER A 9 0.21 4.23 2.61
C SER A 9 0.44 2.91 3.33
N SER A 10 -0.61 2.38 3.92
CA SER A 10 -0.57 1.13 4.68
C SER A 10 -1.81 0.30 4.47
N VAL A 11 -1.65 -1.00 4.59
CA VAL A 11 -2.75 -1.96 4.65
C VAL A 11 -2.70 -2.65 6.00
N THR A 12 -3.80 -2.59 6.74
CA THR A 12 -3.97 -3.34 7.99
C THR A 12 -5.01 -4.41 7.76
N THR A 13 -4.63 -5.66 8.01
CA THR A 13 -5.52 -6.82 7.87
C THR A 13 -5.97 -7.29 9.25
N TYR A 14 -7.27 -7.57 9.35
CA TYR A 14 -7.93 -8.20 10.50
C TYR A 14 -8.49 -9.56 10.06
N THR A 15 -9.04 -10.33 10.99
CA THR A 15 -9.58 -11.67 10.70
C THR A 15 -10.81 -11.66 9.80
N ASP A 16 -11.57 -10.58 9.82
CA ASP A 16 -12.86 -10.41 9.16
C ASP A 16 -12.96 -9.16 8.27
N THR A 17 -11.91 -8.33 8.25
CA THR A 17 -11.91 -7.09 7.48
C THR A 17 -10.49 -6.61 7.19
N GLY A 18 -10.36 -5.51 6.46
CA GLY A 18 -9.10 -4.83 6.21
C GLY A 18 -9.30 -3.33 6.02
N VAL A 19 -8.25 -2.57 6.28
CA VAL A 19 -8.24 -1.12 6.07
C VAL A 19 -7.03 -0.75 5.22
N PHE A 20 -7.28 -0.07 4.11
CA PHE A 20 -6.25 0.66 3.38
C PHE A 20 -6.28 2.12 3.84
N ALA A 21 -5.17 2.65 4.27
CA ALA A 21 -5.06 4.03 4.74
C ALA A 21 -3.94 4.78 4.00
N VAL A 22 -4.19 6.04 3.72
CA VAL A 22 -3.15 6.99 3.26
C VAL A 22 -3.08 8.11 4.28
N TYR A 23 -1.90 8.30 4.84
CA TYR A 23 -1.59 9.41 5.74
C TYR A 23 -0.67 10.39 5.05
N PHE A 24 -0.92 11.68 5.21
CA PHE A 24 0.00 12.72 4.77
C PHE A 24 -0.01 13.92 5.72
N GLY A 25 1.15 14.55 5.88
CA GLY A 25 1.31 15.81 6.60
C GLY A 25 1.50 16.97 5.64
N THR A 26 0.71 18.05 5.82
CA THR A 26 0.76 19.22 4.95
C THR A 26 0.38 20.50 5.72
N ASP A 27 0.59 21.67 5.13
CA ASP A 27 0.07 22.93 5.65
C ASP A 27 -1.47 22.94 5.59
N PRO A 28 -2.17 23.54 6.57
CA PRO A 28 -3.64 23.64 6.56
C PRO A 28 -4.21 24.22 5.25
N SER A 29 -3.53 25.22 4.68
CA SER A 29 -3.95 25.87 3.42
C SER A 29 -3.85 24.97 2.18
N LYS A 30 -3.21 23.79 2.29
CA LYS A 30 -2.96 22.86 1.17
C LYS A 30 -3.76 21.56 1.28
N VAL A 31 -4.49 21.33 2.37
CA VAL A 31 -5.21 20.07 2.65
C VAL A 31 -6.14 19.70 1.51
N ASP A 32 -7.03 20.60 1.09
CA ASP A 32 -7.99 20.34 -0.01
C ASP A 32 -7.29 19.99 -1.32
N ARG A 33 -6.16 20.65 -1.58
CA ARG A 33 -5.35 20.36 -2.76
C ARG A 33 -4.74 18.97 -2.71
N CYS A 34 -4.22 18.57 -1.54
CA CYS A 34 -3.64 17.25 -1.33
C CYS A 34 -4.71 16.15 -1.44
N LEU A 35 -5.88 16.34 -0.84
CA LEU A 35 -7.02 15.43 -0.98
C LEU A 35 -7.43 15.27 -2.44
N SER A 36 -7.57 16.38 -3.18
CA SER A 36 -7.91 16.34 -4.60
C SER A 36 -6.88 15.58 -5.44
N LEU A 37 -5.59 15.72 -5.12
CA LEU A 37 -4.51 14.99 -5.78
C LEU A 37 -4.58 13.49 -5.44
N LEU A 38 -4.81 13.14 -4.18
CA LEU A 38 -4.98 11.76 -3.73
C LEU A 38 -6.14 11.08 -4.47
N HIS A 39 -7.33 11.67 -4.44
CA HIS A 39 -8.51 11.14 -5.12
C HIS A 39 -8.26 10.96 -6.63
N ARG A 40 -7.55 11.89 -7.25
CA ARG A 40 -7.19 11.76 -8.67
C ARG A 40 -6.27 10.56 -8.92
N GLU A 41 -5.27 10.33 -8.08
CA GLU A 41 -4.36 9.19 -8.23
C GLU A 41 -5.06 7.86 -7.95
N LEU A 42 -5.91 7.77 -6.93
CA LEU A 42 -6.72 6.57 -6.67
C LEU A 42 -7.64 6.26 -7.86
N ARG A 43 -8.31 7.27 -8.42
CA ARG A 43 -9.14 7.12 -9.63
C ARG A 43 -8.32 6.67 -10.83
N ARG A 44 -7.10 7.20 -11.00
CA ARG A 44 -6.20 6.79 -12.09
C ARG A 44 -5.81 5.32 -11.98
N LEU A 45 -5.50 4.84 -10.78
CA LEU A 45 -5.16 3.42 -10.54
C LEU A 45 -6.33 2.48 -10.88
N ARG A 46 -7.57 2.92 -10.69
CA ARG A 46 -8.77 2.18 -11.08
C ARG A 46 -9.01 2.12 -12.59
N GLN A 47 -8.62 3.17 -13.32
CA GLN A 47 -8.99 3.36 -14.73
C GLN A 47 -7.89 2.92 -15.70
N VAL A 48 -6.64 3.02 -15.29
CA VAL A 48 -5.50 2.81 -16.19
C VAL A 48 -4.48 1.86 -15.54
N PRO A 49 -4.32 0.65 -16.08
CA PRO A 49 -3.26 -0.25 -15.63
C PRO A 49 -1.88 0.42 -15.68
N LEU A 50 -1.02 0.08 -14.74
CA LEU A 50 0.34 0.59 -14.72
C LEU A 50 1.11 0.14 -15.96
N SER A 51 1.95 1.02 -16.51
CA SER A 51 2.89 0.62 -17.55
C SER A 51 3.92 -0.39 -17.00
N GLY A 52 4.53 -1.18 -17.88
CA GLY A 52 5.54 -2.16 -17.48
C GLY A 52 6.69 -1.54 -16.67
N LEU A 53 7.12 -0.32 -17.03
CA LEU A 53 8.16 0.40 -16.28
C LEU A 53 7.68 0.82 -14.89
N GLN A 54 6.45 1.34 -14.78
CA GLN A 54 5.87 1.74 -13.49
C GLN A 54 5.71 0.53 -12.57
N LEU A 55 5.17 -0.57 -13.09
CA LEU A 55 4.99 -1.81 -12.34
C LEU A 55 6.33 -2.38 -11.85
N SER A 56 7.32 -2.51 -12.73
CA SER A 56 8.63 -3.04 -12.37
C SER A 56 9.37 -2.16 -11.34
N THR A 57 9.20 -0.84 -11.43
CA THR A 57 9.76 0.10 -10.46
C THR A 57 9.08 -0.05 -9.10
N ALA A 58 7.74 -0.13 -9.07
CA ALA A 58 6.98 -0.31 -7.83
C ALA A 58 7.34 -1.64 -7.14
N LYS A 59 7.40 -2.75 -7.89
CA LYS A 59 7.81 -4.06 -7.37
C LYS A 59 9.19 -4.02 -6.72
N ARG A 60 10.17 -3.44 -7.43
CA ARG A 60 11.55 -3.32 -6.95
C ARG A 60 11.64 -2.49 -5.68
N GLN A 61 10.90 -1.37 -5.61
CA GLN A 61 10.83 -0.54 -4.42
C GLN A 61 10.21 -1.31 -3.24
N PHE A 62 9.12 -2.02 -3.48
CA PHE A 62 8.41 -2.77 -2.43
C PHE A 62 9.24 -3.94 -1.91
N MET A 63 9.88 -4.72 -2.79
CA MET A 63 10.81 -5.78 -2.39
C MET A 63 12.00 -5.24 -1.59
N GLY A 64 12.55 -4.07 -1.98
CA GLY A 64 13.60 -3.40 -1.23
C GLY A 64 13.15 -3.00 0.18
N GLN A 65 11.94 -2.49 0.36
CA GLN A 65 11.38 -2.16 1.67
C GLN A 65 11.20 -3.40 2.54
N ILE A 66 10.72 -4.51 1.96
CA ILE A 66 10.60 -5.78 2.68
C ILE A 66 11.98 -6.28 3.13
N ALA A 67 12.98 -6.27 2.24
CA ALA A 67 14.34 -6.72 2.56
C ALA A 67 14.93 -5.92 3.73
N VAL A 68 14.82 -4.60 3.71
CA VAL A 68 15.28 -3.73 4.82
C VAL A 68 14.49 -4.02 6.10
N GLY A 69 13.18 -4.24 5.99
CA GLY A 69 12.31 -4.57 7.14
C GLY A 69 12.70 -5.88 7.84
N THR A 70 13.26 -6.86 7.12
CA THR A 70 13.71 -8.15 7.68
C THR A 70 15.02 -8.06 8.46
N GLU A 71 15.78 -6.97 8.33
CA GLU A 71 16.98 -6.75 9.15
C GLU A 71 16.66 -6.50 10.62
N ASN A 72 15.43 -6.06 10.94
CA ASN A 72 14.96 -5.92 12.31
C ASN A 72 14.37 -7.26 12.81
N SER A 73 15.14 -7.98 13.62
CA SER A 73 14.77 -9.30 14.15
C SER A 73 13.48 -9.31 14.98
N GLU A 74 13.16 -8.23 15.70
CA GLU A 74 11.95 -8.10 16.49
C GLU A 74 10.71 -8.00 15.58
N ASN A 75 10.74 -7.13 14.60
CA ASN A 75 9.66 -6.98 13.63
C ASN A 75 9.47 -8.27 12.82
N MET A 76 10.55 -8.95 12.48
CA MET A 76 10.52 -10.22 11.78
C MET A 76 9.85 -11.29 12.64
N ALA A 77 10.24 -11.45 13.90
CA ALA A 77 9.66 -12.42 14.81
C ALA A 77 8.15 -12.19 15.04
N LEU A 78 7.75 -10.93 15.23
CA LEU A 78 6.34 -10.56 15.36
C LEU A 78 5.55 -10.83 14.06
N GLY A 79 6.14 -10.53 12.91
CA GLY A 79 5.54 -10.82 11.60
C GLY A 79 5.34 -12.32 11.37
N MET A 80 6.35 -13.11 11.66
CA MET A 80 6.29 -14.59 11.58
C MET A 80 5.22 -15.15 12.51
N GLY A 81 5.19 -14.68 13.78
CA GLY A 81 4.18 -15.09 14.76
C GLY A 81 2.75 -14.79 14.30
N LYS A 82 2.49 -13.58 13.79
CA LYS A 82 1.19 -13.20 13.22
C LYS A 82 0.82 -14.07 12.02
N ALA A 83 1.73 -14.25 11.08
CA ALA A 83 1.48 -15.06 9.88
C ALA A 83 1.15 -16.52 10.28
N PHE A 84 1.87 -17.08 11.22
CA PHE A 84 1.62 -18.44 11.68
C PHE A 84 0.27 -18.59 12.39
N LEU A 85 -0.12 -17.60 13.21
CA LEU A 85 -1.42 -17.59 13.89
C LEU A 85 -2.60 -17.47 12.91
N HIS A 86 -2.46 -16.66 11.85
CA HIS A 86 -3.56 -16.42 10.90
C HIS A 86 -3.62 -17.45 9.77
N TYR A 87 -2.47 -17.92 9.29
CA TYR A 87 -2.39 -18.73 8.07
C TYR A 87 -1.81 -20.13 8.30
N GLY A 88 -1.34 -20.44 9.51
CA GLY A 88 -0.69 -21.73 9.84
C GLY A 88 0.68 -21.91 9.19
N LYS A 89 1.19 -20.89 8.49
CA LYS A 89 2.49 -20.90 7.79
C LYS A 89 3.08 -19.51 7.73
N TYR A 90 4.37 -19.46 7.45
CA TYR A 90 5.11 -18.25 7.12
C TYR A 90 5.79 -18.44 5.77
N ASP A 91 5.59 -17.49 4.87
CA ASP A 91 6.25 -17.51 3.58
C ASP A 91 7.71 -17.02 3.75
N SER A 92 8.67 -17.70 3.13
CA SER A 92 10.05 -17.23 3.08
C SER A 92 10.15 -15.91 2.29
N LEU A 93 11.26 -15.20 2.44
CA LEU A 93 11.49 -13.96 1.67
C LEU A 93 11.49 -14.22 0.16
N GLU A 94 12.02 -15.38 -0.26
CA GLU A 94 12.03 -15.80 -1.66
C GLU A 94 10.62 -16.06 -2.20
N GLU A 95 9.78 -16.74 -1.41
CA GLU A 95 8.37 -16.98 -1.76
C GLU A 95 7.59 -15.67 -1.83
N ALA A 96 7.81 -14.75 -0.89
CA ALA A 96 7.20 -13.42 -0.90
C ALA A 96 7.60 -12.63 -2.17
N PHE A 97 8.88 -12.65 -2.53
CA PHE A 97 9.37 -11.98 -3.73
C PHE A 97 8.81 -12.62 -5.01
N ALA A 98 8.76 -13.93 -5.08
CA ALA A 98 8.15 -14.62 -6.23
C ALA A 98 6.68 -14.24 -6.41
N ARG A 99 5.91 -14.11 -5.33
CA ARG A 99 4.52 -13.66 -5.37
C ARG A 99 4.40 -12.20 -5.85
N ILE A 100 5.27 -11.30 -5.38
CA ILE A 100 5.30 -9.90 -5.83
C ILE A 100 5.63 -9.84 -7.33
N GLU A 101 6.61 -10.61 -7.78
CA GLU A 101 7.00 -10.64 -9.21
C GLU A 101 5.88 -11.20 -10.10
N ALA A 102 5.06 -12.11 -9.61
CA ALA A 102 3.95 -12.68 -10.36
C ALA A 102 2.78 -11.71 -10.58
N VAL A 103 2.62 -10.66 -9.74
CA VAL A 103 1.51 -9.69 -9.84
C VAL A 103 1.56 -8.95 -11.19
N SER A 104 0.45 -8.92 -11.90
CA SER A 104 0.27 -8.17 -13.15
C SER A 104 -0.32 -6.78 -12.95
N ALA A 105 -0.18 -5.91 -13.96
CA ALA A 105 -0.81 -4.58 -13.94
C ALA A 105 -2.34 -4.66 -13.96
N THR A 106 -2.90 -5.69 -14.59
CA THR A 106 -4.35 -5.93 -14.65
C THR A 106 -4.88 -6.28 -13.27
N GLU A 107 -4.26 -7.24 -12.58
CA GLU A 107 -4.64 -7.63 -11.21
C GLU A 107 -4.59 -6.45 -10.24
N LEU A 108 -3.58 -5.57 -10.34
CA LEU A 108 -3.53 -4.35 -9.54
C LEU A 108 -4.69 -3.40 -9.85
N CYS A 109 -5.07 -3.26 -11.11
CA CYS A 109 -6.20 -2.43 -11.52
C CYS A 109 -7.54 -3.02 -11.01
N ASP A 110 -7.69 -4.33 -11.04
CA ASP A 110 -8.88 -5.05 -10.53
C ASP A 110 -9.02 -4.83 -9.02
N VAL A 111 -7.96 -5.05 -8.26
CA VAL A 111 -7.93 -4.77 -6.81
C VAL A 111 -8.19 -3.29 -6.51
N ALA A 112 -7.62 -2.36 -7.29
CA ALA A 112 -7.88 -0.94 -7.12
C ALA A 112 -9.37 -0.59 -7.34
N ASN A 113 -10.05 -1.26 -8.26
CA ASN A 113 -11.49 -1.09 -8.46
C ASN A 113 -12.33 -1.65 -7.31
N GLU A 114 -11.86 -2.71 -6.66
CA GLU A 114 -12.53 -3.28 -5.51
C GLU A 114 -12.39 -2.40 -4.25
N ILE A 115 -11.17 -1.92 -3.95
CA ILE A 115 -10.90 -1.28 -2.65
C ILE A 115 -10.96 0.26 -2.67
N PHE A 116 -10.82 0.93 -3.82
CA PHE A 116 -10.82 2.39 -3.91
C PHE A 116 -12.18 2.96 -4.36
N ASP A 117 -13.27 2.38 -3.88
CA ASP A 117 -14.59 2.96 -4.10
C ASP A 117 -14.71 4.28 -3.35
N GLU A 118 -15.03 5.36 -4.07
CA GLU A 118 -15.19 6.70 -3.49
C GLU A 118 -16.27 6.76 -2.41
N SER A 119 -17.30 5.92 -2.50
CA SER A 119 -18.36 5.85 -1.50
C SER A 119 -17.92 5.23 -0.17
N ALA A 120 -16.85 4.44 -0.18
CA ALA A 120 -16.27 3.78 0.99
C ALA A 120 -15.11 4.57 1.62
N LEU A 121 -14.69 5.69 1.00
CA LEU A 121 -13.60 6.51 1.51
C LEU A 121 -14.07 7.41 2.66
N SER A 122 -13.32 7.41 3.75
CA SER A 122 -13.50 8.32 4.88
C SER A 122 -12.25 9.17 5.05
N SER A 123 -12.41 10.43 5.42
CA SER A 123 -11.30 11.35 5.67
C SER A 123 -11.34 11.83 7.11
N LEU A 124 -10.16 11.86 7.75
CA LEU A 124 -9.96 12.41 9.08
C LEU A 124 -8.87 13.48 8.99
N ILE A 125 -9.18 14.69 9.41
CA ILE A 125 -8.27 15.84 9.37
C ILE A 125 -8.01 16.27 10.80
N TYR A 126 -6.73 16.39 11.16
CA TYR A 126 -6.27 16.99 12.42
C TYR A 126 -5.68 18.36 12.12
N GLU A 127 -6.13 19.38 12.86
CA GLU A 127 -5.61 20.74 12.82
C GLU A 127 -4.78 21.04 14.07
#